data_2f6e604dfc5758c5e71058d8c7c01e51
#
_entry.id   2f6e604dfc5758c5e71058d8c7c01e51
#
_cell.length_a   1.000
_cell.length_b   1.000
_cell.length_c   1.000
_cell.angle_alpha   90.00
_cell.angle_beta   90.00
_cell.angle_gamma   90.00
#
_symmetry.space_group_name_H-M   'P 1'
#
loop_
_entity.id
_entity.type
_entity.pdbx_description
1 polymer ?
#
loop_
_entity_poly.entity_id
_entity_poly.type
_entity_poly.pdbx_seq_one_letter_code
_entity_poly.pdbx_strand_id
1 'polypeptide(L)'
;MPYRKTTIRTCRAEDEGVLFGLARGSFGDRDAWDDRRTLAALEADTVFVAELEGRAAGFVAVEREGDALRIEQLFVSPEHEGEGVGRQLLEYAEGYAISVGAHRLEVVAEQDNRRAVEFYRGRGFVPSGAELLQLVLPQS
;
A
#
# COMPACT_ATOMS: atom_id res chain seq x y z
N MET A 1 -9.94 -20.75 12.97
CA MET A 1 -8.68 -20.99 12.28
C MET A 1 -7.70 -19.86 12.52
N PRO A 2 -6.49 -20.23 12.82
CA PRO A 2 -5.48 -19.21 12.95
C PRO A 2 -5.28 -18.46 11.63
N TYR A 3 -4.86 -17.24 11.73
CA TYR A 3 -4.54 -16.45 10.55
C TYR A 3 -3.38 -17.07 9.80
N ARG A 4 -3.45 -17.06 8.48
CA ARG A 4 -2.31 -17.45 7.66
C ARG A 4 -1.21 -16.43 7.92
N LYS A 5 -0.02 -16.95 8.11
CA LYS A 5 1.12 -16.08 8.39
C LYS A 5 1.52 -15.33 7.12
N THR A 6 1.43 -14.01 7.19
CA THR A 6 1.89 -13.13 6.12
C THR A 6 3.33 -12.74 6.41
N THR A 7 4.19 -12.90 5.43
CA THR A 7 5.57 -12.44 5.50
C THR A 7 5.70 -11.21 4.62
N ILE A 8 6.29 -10.15 5.15
CA ILE A 8 6.50 -8.92 4.38
C ILE A 8 8.00 -8.73 4.18
N ARG A 9 8.39 -8.48 2.95
CA ARG A 9 9.78 -8.29 2.58
C ARG A 9 9.94 -7.24 1.51
N THR A 10 11.16 -6.78 1.30
CA THR A 10 11.47 -5.83 0.23
C THR A 10 11.25 -6.48 -1.13
N CYS A 11 10.72 -5.73 -2.06
CA CYS A 11 10.53 -6.15 -3.44
C CYS A 11 11.87 -6.34 -4.12
N ARG A 12 11.96 -7.38 -4.94
CA ARG A 12 13.12 -7.67 -5.77
C ARG A 12 12.77 -7.39 -7.22
N ALA A 13 13.77 -7.20 -8.06
CA ALA A 13 13.54 -6.93 -9.48
C ALA A 13 12.64 -7.99 -10.13
N GLU A 14 12.82 -9.25 -9.77
CA GLU A 14 12.03 -10.36 -10.30
C GLU A 14 10.57 -10.35 -9.87
N ASP A 15 10.23 -9.61 -8.81
CA ASP A 15 8.85 -9.51 -8.34
C ASP A 15 8.01 -8.54 -9.17
N GLU A 16 8.64 -7.56 -9.81
CA GLU A 16 7.91 -6.48 -10.49
C GLU A 16 6.91 -6.98 -11.52
N GLY A 17 7.33 -7.93 -12.35
CA GLY A 17 6.44 -8.49 -13.36
C GLY A 17 5.26 -9.23 -12.75
N VAL A 18 5.50 -9.98 -11.69
CA VAL A 18 4.44 -10.73 -10.99
C VAL A 18 3.44 -9.75 -10.37
N LEU A 19 3.93 -8.73 -9.68
CA LEU A 19 3.07 -7.75 -9.02
C LEU A 19 2.26 -6.94 -10.03
N PHE A 20 2.90 -6.53 -11.12
CA PHE A 20 2.20 -5.82 -12.18
C PHE A 20 1.09 -6.68 -12.79
N GLY A 21 1.39 -7.94 -13.05
CA GLY A 21 0.42 -8.87 -13.61
C GLY A 21 -0.76 -9.12 -12.68
N LEU A 22 -0.49 -9.27 -11.38
CA LEU A 22 -1.55 -9.45 -10.38
C LEU A 22 -2.46 -8.23 -10.31
N ALA A 23 -1.87 -7.04 -10.24
CA ALA A 23 -2.63 -5.81 -10.15
C ALA A 23 -3.47 -5.60 -11.40
N ARG A 24 -2.86 -5.78 -12.58
CA ARG A 24 -3.56 -5.61 -13.85
C ARG A 24 -4.71 -6.61 -14.00
N GLY A 25 -4.47 -7.86 -13.64
CA GLY A 25 -5.52 -8.88 -13.72
C GLY A 25 -6.69 -8.61 -12.78
N SER A 26 -6.43 -7.96 -11.65
CA SER A 26 -7.45 -7.66 -10.65
C SER A 26 -8.29 -6.45 -11.03
N PHE A 27 -7.65 -5.41 -11.56
CA PHE A 27 -8.36 -4.18 -11.92
C PHE A 27 -8.96 -4.26 -13.32
N GLY A 28 -8.26 -4.92 -14.25
CA GLY A 28 -8.76 -5.18 -15.59
C GLY A 28 -9.33 -3.95 -16.28
N ASP A 29 -10.62 -3.99 -16.57
CA ASP A 29 -11.33 -2.95 -17.29
C ASP A 29 -11.91 -1.87 -16.40
N ARG A 30 -11.55 -1.81 -15.14
CA ARG A 30 -12.05 -0.77 -14.25
C ARG A 30 -11.55 0.59 -14.70
N ASP A 31 -12.42 1.58 -14.69
CA ASP A 31 -12.12 2.93 -15.15
C ASP A 31 -10.95 3.59 -14.43
N ALA A 32 -10.74 3.22 -13.17
CA ALA A 32 -9.68 3.81 -12.35
C ALA A 32 -8.31 3.15 -12.54
N TRP A 33 -8.24 2.09 -13.35
CA TRP A 33 -6.99 1.37 -13.55
C TRP A 33 -6.10 2.07 -14.57
N ASP A 34 -4.85 2.26 -14.20
CA ASP A 34 -3.86 2.86 -15.08
C ASP A 34 -2.53 2.09 -14.96
N ASP A 35 -2.14 1.42 -16.04
CA ASP A 35 -0.89 0.66 -16.12
C ASP A 35 0.32 1.54 -15.78
N ARG A 36 0.33 2.78 -16.25
CA ARG A 36 1.43 3.71 -15.98
C ARG A 36 1.56 4.00 -14.50
N ARG A 37 0.44 4.15 -13.83
CA ARG A 37 0.39 4.43 -12.41
C ARG A 37 0.95 3.27 -11.59
N THR A 38 0.59 2.05 -11.98
CA THR A 38 1.11 0.86 -11.33
C THR A 38 2.60 0.68 -11.58
N LEU A 39 3.05 0.90 -12.82
CA LEU A 39 4.48 0.83 -13.14
C LEU A 39 5.25 1.87 -12.34
N ALA A 40 4.74 3.10 -12.27
CA ALA A 40 5.38 4.16 -11.49
C ALA A 40 5.46 3.79 -10.02
N ALA A 41 4.40 3.19 -9.47
CA ALA A 41 4.40 2.76 -8.08
C ALA A 41 5.43 1.65 -7.83
N LEU A 42 5.55 0.70 -8.75
CA LEU A 42 6.53 -0.39 -8.62
C LEU A 42 7.97 0.10 -8.78
N GLU A 43 8.16 1.24 -9.43
CA GLU A 43 9.45 1.89 -9.58
C GLU A 43 9.74 2.91 -8.47
N ALA A 44 8.83 3.05 -7.51
CA ALA A 44 8.99 3.98 -6.39
C ALA A 44 10.21 3.60 -5.54
N ASP A 45 10.64 4.51 -4.68
CA ASP A 45 11.82 4.34 -3.84
C ASP A 45 11.84 3.00 -3.09
N THR A 46 10.69 2.58 -2.57
CA THR A 46 10.63 1.36 -1.77
C THR A 46 9.30 0.66 -1.97
N VAL A 47 9.38 -0.64 -2.23
CA VAL A 47 8.20 -1.49 -2.37
C VAL A 47 8.37 -2.69 -1.45
N PHE A 48 7.34 -2.96 -0.65
CA PHE A 48 7.29 -4.14 0.20
C PHE A 48 6.23 -5.10 -0.32
N VAL A 49 6.57 -6.38 -0.34
CA VAL A 49 5.71 -7.44 -0.85
C VAL A 49 5.20 -8.27 0.33
N ALA A 50 3.91 -8.53 0.35
CA ALA A 50 3.32 -9.47 1.29
C ALA A 50 3.19 -10.82 0.62
N GLU A 51 3.69 -11.87 1.28
CA GLU A 51 3.59 -13.24 0.81
C GLU A 51 2.74 -14.07 1.75
N LEU A 52 1.89 -14.89 1.17
CA LEU A 52 1.15 -15.94 1.87
C LEU A 52 1.53 -17.27 1.22
N GLU A 53 2.02 -18.18 2.03
CA GLU A 53 2.40 -19.52 1.54
C GLU A 53 3.36 -19.47 0.35
N GLY A 54 4.30 -18.51 0.39
CA GLY A 54 5.31 -18.35 -0.66
C GLY A 54 4.83 -17.66 -1.92
N ARG A 55 3.59 -17.17 -1.95
CA ARG A 55 3.04 -16.47 -3.10
C ARG A 55 2.76 -15.02 -2.77
N ALA A 56 2.99 -14.14 -3.74
CA ALA A 56 2.69 -12.72 -3.56
C ALA A 56 1.18 -12.53 -3.40
N ALA A 57 0.79 -11.89 -2.30
CA ALA A 57 -0.62 -11.60 -1.98
C ALA A 57 -0.94 -10.13 -2.08
N GLY A 58 0.07 -9.27 -2.13
CA GLY A 58 -0.13 -7.84 -2.24
C GLY A 58 1.18 -7.10 -2.10
N PHE A 59 1.11 -5.78 -2.22
CA PHE A 59 2.29 -4.94 -2.05
C PHE A 59 1.90 -3.54 -1.60
N VAL A 60 2.86 -2.83 -1.04
CA VAL A 60 2.74 -1.40 -0.76
C VAL A 60 3.98 -0.71 -1.32
N ALA A 61 3.75 0.33 -2.11
CA ALA A 61 4.80 1.14 -2.68
C ALA A 61 4.80 2.50 -1.99
N VAL A 62 5.96 2.92 -1.50
CA VAL A 62 6.10 4.17 -0.74
C VAL A 62 7.24 5.00 -1.31
N GLU A 63 7.11 6.32 -1.20
CA GLU A 63 8.10 7.25 -1.68
C GLU A 63 8.24 8.41 -0.70
N ARG A 64 9.47 8.88 -0.52
CA ARG A 64 9.74 10.01 0.36
C ARG A 64 9.30 11.30 -0.30
N GLU A 65 8.49 12.10 0.41
CA GLU A 65 8.04 13.41 -0.01
C GLU A 65 8.31 14.41 1.12
N GLY A 66 9.47 15.06 1.08
CA GLY A 66 9.85 15.98 2.15
C GLY A 66 9.95 15.28 3.50
N ASP A 67 9.16 15.72 4.47
CA ASP A 67 9.10 15.11 5.79
C ASP A 67 8.01 14.05 5.92
N ALA A 68 7.38 13.69 4.80
CA ALA A 68 6.36 12.64 4.75
C ALA A 68 6.84 11.41 3.98
N LEU A 69 6.26 10.29 4.28
CA LEU A 69 6.35 9.11 3.43
C LEU A 69 4.98 8.96 2.77
N ARG A 70 4.95 8.87 1.45
CA ARG A 70 3.71 8.76 0.70
C ARG A 70 3.49 7.34 0.22
N ILE A 71 2.30 6.81 0.46
CA ILE A 71 1.87 5.55 -0.11
C ILE A 71 1.42 5.83 -1.53
N GLU A 72 2.17 5.34 -2.50
CA GLU A 72 1.84 5.49 -3.92
C GLU A 72 0.78 4.48 -4.35
N GLN A 73 0.88 3.27 -3.82
CA GLN A 73 -0.12 2.25 -4.07
C GLN A 73 -0.08 1.19 -2.96
N LEU A 74 -1.26 0.74 -2.56
CA LEU A 74 -1.40 -0.41 -1.69
C LEU A 74 -2.37 -1.34 -2.40
N PHE A 75 -1.92 -2.54 -2.70
CA PHE A 75 -2.69 -3.52 -3.46
C PHE A 75 -2.76 -4.83 -2.70
N VAL A 76 -3.95 -5.43 -2.67
CA VAL A 76 -4.16 -6.78 -2.15
C VAL A 76 -4.86 -7.59 -3.22
N SER A 77 -4.34 -8.78 -3.49
CA SER A 77 -4.95 -9.69 -4.45
C SER A 77 -6.39 -10.00 -4.02
N PRO A 78 -7.37 -9.96 -4.94
CA PRO A 78 -8.77 -10.21 -4.59
C PRO A 78 -9.01 -11.53 -3.87
N GLU A 79 -8.26 -12.57 -4.20
CA GLU A 79 -8.41 -13.87 -3.52
C GLU A 79 -7.98 -13.85 -2.06
N HIS A 80 -7.28 -12.80 -1.63
CA HIS A 80 -6.81 -12.64 -0.26
C HIS A 80 -7.46 -11.46 0.45
N GLU A 81 -8.47 -10.85 -0.14
CA GLU A 81 -9.22 -9.79 0.52
C GLU A 81 -9.94 -10.33 1.76
N GLY A 82 -9.97 -9.52 2.80
CA GLY A 82 -10.58 -9.92 4.06
C GLY A 82 -9.69 -10.77 4.97
N GLU A 83 -8.46 -11.07 4.55
CA GLU A 83 -7.53 -11.86 5.34
C GLU A 83 -6.53 -11.01 6.14
N GLY A 84 -6.68 -9.69 6.11
CA GLY A 84 -5.82 -8.78 6.88
C GLY A 84 -4.51 -8.40 6.22
N VAL A 85 -4.31 -8.76 4.96
CA VAL A 85 -3.07 -8.45 4.23
C VAL A 85 -2.88 -6.95 4.08
N GLY A 86 -3.94 -6.23 3.70
CA GLY A 86 -3.87 -4.77 3.54
C GLY A 86 -3.50 -4.06 4.83
N ARG A 87 -4.11 -4.51 5.95
CA ARG A 87 -3.78 -3.95 7.25
C ARG A 87 -2.33 -4.19 7.62
N GLN A 88 -1.83 -5.40 7.37
CA GLN A 88 -0.44 -5.73 7.69
C GLN A 88 0.53 -4.93 6.83
N LEU A 89 0.22 -4.74 5.55
CA LEU A 89 1.02 -3.89 4.67
C LEU A 89 1.05 -2.45 5.16
N LEU A 90 -0.10 -1.94 5.56
CA LEU A 90 -0.20 -0.57 6.06
C LEU A 90 0.58 -0.40 7.38
N GLU A 91 0.45 -1.35 8.29
CA GLU A 91 1.21 -1.33 9.54
C GLU A 91 2.71 -1.39 9.29
N TYR A 92 3.12 -2.17 8.29
CA TYR A 92 4.53 -2.25 7.92
C TYR A 92 5.03 -0.92 7.36
N ALA A 93 4.25 -0.29 6.50
CA ALA A 93 4.59 1.03 5.94
C ALA A 93 4.69 2.08 7.05
N GLU A 94 3.79 2.03 8.04
CA GLU A 94 3.82 2.92 9.18
C GLU A 94 5.11 2.73 10.00
N GLY A 95 5.47 1.49 10.30
CA GLY A 95 6.70 1.19 11.01
C GLY A 95 7.95 1.63 10.24
N TYR A 96 7.94 1.43 8.93
CA TYR A 96 9.03 1.88 8.08
C TYR A 96 9.13 3.41 8.10
N ALA A 97 8.00 4.11 7.98
CA ALA A 97 7.97 5.57 8.02
C ALA A 97 8.57 6.10 9.32
N ILE A 98 8.21 5.49 10.45
CA ILE A 98 8.77 5.85 11.76
C ILE A 98 10.28 5.62 11.76
N SER A 99 10.73 4.48 11.23
CA SER A 99 12.14 4.11 11.24
C SER A 99 13.01 5.06 10.42
N VAL A 100 12.48 5.67 9.38
CA VAL A 100 13.21 6.63 8.55
C VAL A 100 12.98 8.08 8.98
N GLY A 101 12.31 8.29 10.10
CA GLY A 101 12.13 9.62 10.68
C GLY A 101 11.08 10.48 9.97
N ALA A 102 10.17 9.89 9.24
CA ALA A 102 9.09 10.65 8.62
C ALA A 102 8.14 11.20 9.69
N HIS A 103 7.64 12.40 9.48
CA HIS A 103 6.72 13.04 10.42
C HIS A 103 5.28 12.58 10.21
N ARG A 104 4.95 12.15 9.01
CA ARG A 104 3.61 11.68 8.69
C ARG A 104 3.65 10.68 7.54
N LEU A 105 2.60 9.88 7.46
CA LEU A 105 2.35 8.97 6.36
C LEU A 105 1.18 9.55 5.59
N GLU A 106 1.32 9.67 4.28
CA GLU A 106 0.28 10.24 3.42
C GLU A 106 -0.20 9.21 2.41
N VAL A 107 -1.45 9.33 2.01
CA VAL A 107 -2.01 8.54 0.92
C VAL A 107 -3.02 9.39 0.16
N VAL A 108 -3.04 9.22 -1.16
CA VAL A 108 -4.07 9.83 -2.00
C VAL A 108 -5.19 8.82 -2.13
N ALA A 109 -6.38 9.19 -1.66
CA ALA A 109 -7.56 8.35 -1.75
C ALA A 109 -8.67 9.17 -2.38
N GLU A 110 -9.05 8.81 -3.61
CA GLU A 110 -10.12 9.50 -4.32
C GLU A 110 -11.41 9.45 -3.51
N GLN A 111 -12.11 10.58 -3.43
CA GLN A 111 -13.31 10.70 -2.60
C GLN A 111 -14.41 9.72 -2.94
N ASP A 112 -14.54 9.35 -4.20
CA ASP A 112 -15.53 8.37 -4.64
C ASP A 112 -15.10 6.93 -4.36
N ASN A 113 -13.86 6.71 -4.00
CA ASN A 113 -13.40 5.39 -3.56
C ASN A 113 -13.65 5.24 -2.06
N ARG A 114 -14.91 5.06 -1.71
CA ARG A 114 -15.34 4.98 -0.31
C ARG A 114 -14.65 3.88 0.47
N ARG A 115 -14.42 2.75 -0.17
CA ARG A 115 -13.80 1.60 0.47
C ARG A 115 -12.39 1.92 0.93
N ALA A 116 -11.60 2.57 0.07
CA ALA A 116 -10.25 3.00 0.43
C ALA A 116 -10.28 4.06 1.51
N VAL A 117 -11.14 5.07 1.37
CA VAL A 117 -11.25 6.14 2.37
C VAL A 117 -11.60 5.56 3.74
N GLU A 118 -12.59 4.68 3.80
CA GLU A 118 -13.00 4.06 5.07
C GLU A 118 -11.88 3.22 5.67
N PHE A 119 -11.14 2.50 4.83
CA PHE A 119 -10.01 1.69 5.29
C PHE A 119 -8.96 2.56 5.98
N TYR A 120 -8.54 3.65 5.32
CA TYR A 120 -7.53 4.52 5.89
C TYR A 120 -8.04 5.28 7.11
N ARG A 121 -9.25 5.79 7.06
CA ARG A 121 -9.82 6.51 8.20
C ARG A 121 -9.99 5.60 9.40
N GLY A 122 -10.36 4.34 9.17
CA GLY A 122 -10.44 3.35 10.23
C GLY A 122 -9.10 3.06 10.90
N ARG A 123 -8.00 3.40 10.23
CA ARG A 123 -6.64 3.23 10.76
C ARG A 123 -6.07 4.53 11.33
N GLY A 124 -6.88 5.57 11.47
CA GLY A 124 -6.46 6.83 12.09
C GLY A 124 -6.07 7.94 11.14
N PHE A 125 -6.14 7.70 9.83
CA PHE A 125 -5.86 8.75 8.86
C PHE A 125 -6.97 9.80 8.89
N VAL A 126 -6.57 11.06 8.72
CA VAL A 126 -7.50 12.18 8.67
C VAL A 126 -7.31 12.96 7.37
N PRO A 127 -8.36 13.61 6.85
CA PRO A 127 -8.22 14.41 5.63
C PRO A 127 -7.21 15.55 5.79
N SER A 128 -6.43 15.78 4.74
CA SER A 128 -5.42 16.83 4.68
C SER A 128 -5.35 17.43 3.28
N GLY A 129 -6.49 17.83 2.75
CA GLY A 129 -6.61 18.33 1.39
C GLY A 129 -7.73 17.62 0.67
N ALA A 130 -7.92 17.88 -0.62
CA ALA A 130 -9.07 17.39 -1.37
C ALA A 130 -9.15 15.86 -1.43
N GLU A 131 -8.02 15.21 -1.70
CA GLU A 131 -7.97 13.74 -1.81
C GLU A 131 -6.86 13.15 -0.97
N LEU A 132 -6.23 13.96 -0.11
CA LEU A 132 -5.10 13.52 0.69
C LEU A 132 -5.55 13.14 2.08
N LEU A 133 -5.11 11.99 2.54
CA LEU A 133 -5.28 11.54 3.91
C LEU A 133 -3.90 11.42 4.55
N GLN A 134 -3.80 11.74 5.83
CA GLN A 134 -2.52 11.67 6.53
C GLN A 134 -2.67 11.06 7.91
N LEU A 135 -1.61 10.42 8.35
CA LEU A 135 -1.44 9.94 9.70
C LEU A 135 -0.20 10.60 10.28
N VAL A 136 -0.36 11.37 11.34
CA VAL A 136 0.78 11.99 12.04
C VAL A 136 1.47 10.92 12.86
N LEU A 137 2.80 10.82 12.71
CA LEU A 137 3.58 9.75 13.32
C LEU A 137 4.26 10.23 14.60
N PRO A 138 4.44 9.32 15.57
CA PRO A 138 5.19 9.67 16.76
C PRO A 138 6.65 9.97 16.41
N GLN A 139 7.23 10.94 17.11
CA GLN A 139 8.62 11.32 16.92
C GLN A 139 9.43 10.78 18.09
N SER A 140 10.55 10.16 17.79
CA SER A 140 11.45 9.64 18.82
C SER A 140 12.48 10.67 19.28
#